data_3d7905e65b382d6f2e3d46e44236d739
#
_entry.id   3d7905e65b382d6f2e3d46e44236d739
#
_cell.length_a   1.000
_cell.length_b   1.000
_cell.length_c   1.000
_cell.angle_alpha   90.00
_cell.angle_beta   90.00
_cell.angle_gamma   90.00
#
_symmetry.space_group_name_H-M   'P 1'
#
loop_
_entity.id
_entity.type
_entity.pdbx_description
1 polymer ?
#
loop_
_entity_poly.entity_id
_entity_poly.type
_entity_poly.pdbx_seq_one_letter_code
_entity_poly.pdbx_strand_id
1 'polypeptide(L)'
;FHLVVAVDDIGIGFNPHLLADQSPATSAVSALVLPSPFRPALDPADPAATIMLLDPAVLISAEVTSQAPFTVTYRLRPEAQWSDGAPVAAEDFHYLWQQMISQPGVVDPAGYALIDNVASAGGGKTVNVTFRAPYPHWQRLFTDLLPSHLLKDSPGGFTTGLTDNVPVSANRFKIDSLDKGRDEILLERNDRFWGEPALADSILLRRGGTPAQLADSLRSKDAQLAQVRARSATEAQLSAIPGVRTDMRFQPRVLDFTLNGRAPLLTDPAVRRGVIGLIDPMLLATVAAGSGSANFPARAQLSSPSDRWYSPTAPAPIGREAAMTLLGEAGFVLSVDGVLEKDGVAVEFAIGAVENDATALAVANTA
;
A
#
# COMPACT_ATOMS: atom_id res chain seq x y z
N PHE A 1 9.86 -20.37 -19.14
CA PHE A 1 10.47 -20.78 -17.88
C PHE A 1 9.56 -20.37 -16.70
N HIS A 2 9.72 -21.06 -15.56
CA HIS A 2 8.93 -20.85 -14.36
C HIS A 2 9.77 -20.08 -13.35
N LEU A 3 9.17 -19.07 -12.70
CA LEU A 3 9.81 -18.25 -11.69
C LEU A 3 9.14 -18.51 -10.34
N VAL A 4 9.93 -18.84 -9.32
CA VAL A 4 9.46 -18.95 -7.95
C VAL A 4 9.98 -17.74 -7.16
N VAL A 5 9.06 -17.00 -6.55
CA VAL A 5 9.32 -15.82 -5.75
C VAL A 5 8.91 -16.10 -4.32
N ALA A 6 9.87 -16.07 -3.41
CA ALA A 6 9.59 -16.16 -1.99
C ALA A 6 9.09 -14.80 -1.46
N VAL A 7 7.99 -14.82 -0.71
CA VAL A 7 7.35 -13.64 -0.11
C VAL A 7 7.12 -13.85 1.39
N ASP A 8 6.81 -12.79 2.14
CA ASP A 8 6.52 -12.91 3.58
C ASP A 8 5.22 -13.68 3.84
N ASP A 9 4.18 -13.35 3.08
CA ASP A 9 2.86 -13.98 3.11
C ASP A 9 2.15 -13.81 1.77
N ILE A 10 1.05 -14.51 1.56
CA ILE A 10 0.24 -14.41 0.33
C ILE A 10 -0.95 -13.46 0.46
N GLY A 11 -1.10 -12.79 1.61
CA GLY A 11 -2.23 -11.89 1.87
C GLY A 11 -3.54 -12.64 2.17
N ILE A 12 -4.60 -11.86 2.40
CA ILE A 12 -5.94 -12.37 2.76
C ILE A 12 -7.00 -12.11 1.69
N GLY A 13 -6.70 -11.27 0.72
CA GLY A 13 -7.60 -10.89 -0.37
C GLY A 13 -6.85 -10.19 -1.49
N PHE A 14 -7.51 -10.00 -2.64
CA PHE A 14 -6.89 -9.49 -3.85
C PHE A 14 -7.46 -8.16 -4.34
N ASN A 15 -8.32 -7.50 -3.56
CA ASN A 15 -8.77 -6.16 -3.92
C ASN A 15 -7.75 -5.10 -3.46
N PRO A 16 -6.96 -4.51 -4.38
CA PRO A 16 -5.92 -3.55 -4.02
C PRO A 16 -6.47 -2.21 -3.49
N HIS A 17 -7.78 -2.01 -3.61
CA HIS A 17 -8.46 -0.78 -3.18
C HIS A 17 -9.05 -0.87 -1.77
N LEU A 18 -9.02 -2.04 -1.12
CA LEU A 18 -9.47 -2.23 0.25
C LEU A 18 -8.29 -2.20 1.23
N LEU A 19 -8.46 -1.47 2.34
CA LEU A 19 -7.48 -1.44 3.43
C LEU A 19 -7.25 -2.85 4.02
N ALA A 20 -8.31 -3.65 4.12
CA ALA A 20 -8.24 -5.00 4.66
C ALA A 20 -7.38 -5.95 3.81
N ASP A 21 -7.31 -5.73 2.49
CA ASP A 21 -6.59 -6.61 1.55
C ASP A 21 -5.15 -6.14 1.30
N GLN A 22 -4.70 -5.06 1.95
CA GLN A 22 -3.36 -4.52 1.71
C GLN A 22 -2.27 -5.49 2.17
N SER A 23 -1.48 -5.95 1.22
CA SER A 23 -0.28 -6.76 1.45
C SER A 23 0.72 -6.61 0.30
N PRO A 24 2.01 -6.95 0.50
CA PRO A 24 2.96 -7.00 -0.61
C PRO A 24 2.54 -7.99 -1.71
N ALA A 25 1.94 -9.12 -1.35
CA ALA A 25 1.45 -10.11 -2.31
C ALA A 25 0.28 -9.57 -3.13
N THR A 26 -0.70 -8.89 -2.49
CA THR A 26 -1.82 -8.24 -3.19
C THR A 26 -1.30 -7.19 -4.18
N SER A 27 -0.33 -6.38 -3.78
CA SER A 27 0.29 -5.39 -4.66
C SER A 27 1.02 -6.04 -5.84
N ALA A 28 1.74 -7.14 -5.62
CA ALA A 28 2.44 -7.88 -6.66
C ALA A 28 1.46 -8.52 -7.66
N VAL A 29 0.41 -9.15 -7.15
CA VAL A 29 -0.65 -9.75 -8.00
C VAL A 29 -1.35 -8.67 -8.81
N SER A 30 -1.76 -7.57 -8.18
CA SER A 30 -2.42 -6.46 -8.88
C SER A 30 -1.57 -5.89 -10.02
N ALA A 31 -0.27 -5.68 -9.77
CA ALA A 31 0.66 -5.17 -10.77
C ALA A 31 0.84 -6.11 -11.98
N LEU A 32 0.63 -7.42 -11.79
CA LEU A 32 0.80 -8.44 -12.83
C LEU A 32 -0.51 -8.81 -13.55
N VAL A 33 -1.66 -8.58 -12.91
CA VAL A 33 -2.97 -9.08 -13.35
C VAL A 33 -3.91 -7.95 -13.78
N LEU A 34 -3.88 -6.80 -13.09
CA LEU A 34 -4.79 -5.69 -13.32
C LEU A 34 -4.18 -4.62 -14.24
N PRO A 35 -4.98 -3.99 -15.11
CA PRO A 35 -4.52 -2.89 -15.94
C PRO A 35 -4.48 -1.59 -15.15
N SER A 36 -3.49 -0.76 -15.43
CA SER A 36 -3.36 0.58 -14.85
C SER A 36 -3.04 1.60 -15.94
N PRO A 37 -3.72 2.74 -15.99
CA PRO A 37 -3.41 3.80 -16.96
C PRO A 37 -1.99 4.34 -16.83
N PHE A 38 -1.52 4.45 -15.59
CA PHE A 38 -0.17 4.87 -15.24
C PHE A 38 0.44 3.87 -14.26
N ARG A 39 1.76 3.75 -14.32
CA ARG A 39 2.54 2.92 -13.39
C ARG A 39 3.66 3.72 -12.77
N PRO A 40 3.97 3.49 -11.49
CA PRO A 40 5.13 4.11 -10.86
C PRO A 40 6.41 3.58 -11.49
N ALA A 41 7.34 4.48 -11.75
CA ALA A 41 8.67 4.17 -12.25
C ALA A 41 9.70 5.07 -11.54
N LEU A 42 10.95 4.63 -11.51
CA LEU A 42 12.04 5.49 -11.02
C LEU A 42 12.19 6.69 -11.97
N ASP A 43 12.38 7.87 -11.41
CA ASP A 43 12.68 9.06 -12.19
C ASP A 43 14.09 8.93 -12.79
N PRO A 44 14.26 8.99 -14.12
CA PRO A 44 15.59 8.95 -14.72
C PRO A 44 16.51 10.08 -14.27
N ALA A 45 15.95 11.22 -13.88
CA ALA A 45 16.70 12.38 -13.40
C ALA A 45 17.05 12.31 -11.90
N ASP A 46 16.29 11.53 -11.13
CA ASP A 46 16.49 11.35 -9.69
C ASP A 46 16.10 9.91 -9.28
N PRO A 47 17.06 8.98 -9.22
CA PRO A 47 16.78 7.57 -8.88
C PRO A 47 16.15 7.35 -7.49
N ALA A 48 16.18 8.36 -6.62
CA ALA A 48 15.48 8.31 -5.33
C ALA A 48 14.00 8.71 -5.42
N ALA A 49 13.57 9.26 -6.56
CA ALA A 49 12.20 9.70 -6.79
C ALA A 49 11.42 8.71 -7.65
N THR A 50 10.10 8.73 -7.47
CA THR A 50 9.16 7.96 -8.29
C THR A 50 8.29 8.91 -9.11
N ILE A 51 8.14 8.62 -10.39
CA ILE A 51 7.24 9.30 -11.30
C ILE A 51 6.16 8.33 -11.80
N MET A 52 5.04 8.88 -12.26
CA MET A 52 3.97 8.09 -12.89
C MET A 52 4.18 8.12 -14.41
N LEU A 53 4.45 6.96 -14.99
CA LEU A 53 4.56 6.79 -16.45
C LEU A 53 3.28 6.18 -17.00
N LEU A 54 2.84 6.73 -18.14
CA LEU A 54 1.74 6.17 -18.92
C LEU A 54 2.07 4.72 -19.32
N ASP A 55 1.12 3.80 -19.08
CA ASP A 55 1.25 2.42 -19.56
C ASP A 55 0.81 2.34 -21.03
N PRO A 56 1.74 2.16 -21.99
CA PRO A 56 1.42 2.15 -23.41
C PRO A 56 0.62 0.91 -23.84
N ALA A 57 0.53 -0.11 -22.99
CA ALA A 57 -0.34 -1.25 -23.26
C ALA A 57 -1.82 -0.89 -23.03
N VAL A 58 -2.12 -0.01 -22.11
CA VAL A 58 -3.49 0.38 -21.75
C VAL A 58 -3.93 1.64 -22.49
N LEU A 59 -3.07 2.65 -22.57
CA LEU A 59 -3.40 3.96 -23.09
C LEU A 59 -2.65 4.31 -24.39
N ILE A 60 -3.34 5.01 -25.26
CA ILE A 60 -2.74 5.79 -26.35
C ILE A 60 -2.26 7.13 -25.80
N SER A 61 -3.11 7.80 -25.01
CA SER A 61 -2.81 9.09 -24.39
C SER A 61 -3.68 9.35 -23.16
N ALA A 62 -3.20 10.23 -22.29
CA ALA A 62 -3.99 10.85 -21.24
C ALA A 62 -3.47 12.27 -21.02
N GLU A 63 -4.38 13.23 -21.03
CA GLU A 63 -4.03 14.64 -20.93
C GLU A 63 -5.16 15.47 -20.32
N VAL A 64 -4.80 16.62 -19.76
CA VAL A 64 -5.75 17.62 -19.31
C VAL A 64 -6.30 18.32 -20.54
N THR A 65 -7.57 18.09 -20.88
CA THR A 65 -8.24 18.66 -22.07
C THR A 65 -9.04 19.93 -21.79
N SER A 66 -9.31 20.23 -20.51
CA SER A 66 -9.95 21.47 -20.08
C SER A 66 -9.45 21.87 -18.68
N GLN A 67 -9.30 23.18 -18.48
CA GLN A 67 -8.94 23.75 -17.17
C GLN A 67 -10.17 24.20 -16.36
N ALA A 68 -11.28 24.46 -17.05
CA ALA A 68 -12.51 24.91 -16.40
C ALA A 68 -13.75 24.43 -17.18
N PRO A 69 -14.45 23.39 -16.72
CA PRO A 69 -14.08 22.53 -15.57
C PRO A 69 -12.82 21.72 -15.86
N PHE A 70 -12.04 21.44 -14.81
CA PHE A 70 -10.83 20.62 -14.94
C PHE A 70 -11.21 19.22 -15.40
N THR A 71 -10.73 18.85 -16.59
CA THR A 71 -11.10 17.59 -17.25
C THR A 71 -9.85 16.90 -17.77
N VAL A 72 -9.75 15.61 -17.48
CA VAL A 72 -8.72 14.71 -18.00
C VAL A 72 -9.36 13.75 -18.97
N THR A 73 -8.80 13.62 -20.16
CA THR A 73 -9.25 12.66 -21.18
C THR A 73 -8.24 11.53 -21.32
N TYR A 74 -8.70 10.32 -21.11
CA TYR A 74 -7.94 9.08 -21.33
C TYR A 74 -8.40 8.45 -22.64
N ARG A 75 -7.44 8.07 -23.50
CA ARG A 75 -7.71 7.32 -24.73
C ARG A 75 -7.14 5.93 -24.59
N LEU A 76 -8.03 4.95 -24.45
CA LEU A 76 -7.69 3.54 -24.28
C LEU A 76 -7.26 2.92 -25.61
N ARG A 77 -6.34 1.95 -25.52
CA ARG A 77 -6.02 1.10 -26.67
C ARG A 77 -7.25 0.32 -27.11
N PRO A 78 -7.58 0.30 -28.42
CA PRO A 78 -8.70 -0.51 -28.92
C PRO A 78 -8.55 -2.00 -28.57
N GLU A 79 -7.32 -2.52 -28.57
CA GLU A 79 -6.97 -3.91 -28.29
C GLU A 79 -7.08 -4.27 -26.81
N ALA A 80 -7.08 -3.30 -25.91
CA ALA A 80 -7.12 -3.53 -24.48
C ALA A 80 -8.39 -4.29 -24.07
N GLN A 81 -8.20 -5.51 -23.54
CA GLN A 81 -9.30 -6.40 -23.20
C GLN A 81 -8.97 -7.24 -21.98
N TRP A 82 -10.00 -7.66 -21.28
CA TRP A 82 -9.91 -8.70 -20.25
C TRP A 82 -9.70 -10.09 -20.87
N SER A 83 -9.17 -11.03 -20.10
CA SER A 83 -8.84 -12.38 -20.57
C SER A 83 -10.06 -13.22 -21.00
N ASP A 84 -11.27 -12.80 -20.66
CA ASP A 84 -12.54 -13.36 -21.14
C ASP A 84 -13.04 -12.72 -22.44
N GLY A 85 -12.33 -11.70 -22.95
CA GLY A 85 -12.65 -10.98 -24.18
C GLY A 85 -13.47 -9.72 -24.00
N ALA A 86 -13.92 -9.39 -22.79
CA ALA A 86 -14.57 -8.12 -22.53
C ALA A 86 -13.58 -6.94 -22.69
N PRO A 87 -13.96 -5.81 -23.29
CA PRO A 87 -13.05 -4.68 -23.46
C PRO A 87 -12.71 -4.03 -22.11
N VAL A 88 -11.46 -3.58 -21.95
CA VAL A 88 -11.15 -2.56 -20.94
C VAL A 88 -11.74 -1.25 -21.46
N ALA A 89 -12.63 -0.64 -20.70
CA ALA A 89 -13.45 0.46 -21.16
C ALA A 89 -13.74 1.50 -20.07
N ALA A 90 -14.38 2.60 -20.47
CA ALA A 90 -14.79 3.66 -19.56
C ALA A 90 -15.67 3.16 -18.39
N GLU A 91 -16.39 2.08 -18.60
CA GLU A 91 -17.19 1.44 -17.54
C GLU A 91 -16.34 0.98 -16.36
N ASP A 92 -15.12 0.49 -16.60
CA ASP A 92 -14.20 0.06 -15.53
C ASP A 92 -13.73 1.29 -14.71
N PHE A 93 -13.51 2.44 -15.35
CA PHE A 93 -13.19 3.70 -14.67
C PHE A 93 -14.37 4.20 -13.85
N HIS A 94 -15.55 4.22 -14.44
CA HIS A 94 -16.78 4.67 -13.78
C HIS A 94 -17.08 3.78 -12.56
N TYR A 95 -16.98 2.46 -12.72
CA TYR A 95 -17.19 1.50 -11.64
C TYR A 95 -16.24 1.75 -10.48
N LEU A 96 -14.92 1.83 -10.75
CA LEU A 96 -13.93 2.07 -9.72
C LEU A 96 -14.20 3.39 -8.98
N TRP A 97 -14.46 4.46 -9.69
CA TRP A 97 -14.83 5.75 -9.09
C TRP A 97 -16.02 5.62 -8.14
N GLN A 98 -17.12 5.00 -8.59
CA GLN A 98 -18.32 4.82 -7.78
C GLN A 98 -18.03 4.00 -6.50
N GLN A 99 -17.24 2.95 -6.59
CA GLN A 99 -16.87 2.14 -5.42
C GLN A 99 -15.99 2.94 -4.45
N MET A 100 -15.00 3.67 -4.94
CA MET A 100 -14.09 4.45 -4.12
C MET A 100 -14.78 5.56 -3.32
N ILE A 101 -15.85 6.14 -3.83
CA ILE A 101 -16.60 7.20 -3.12
C ILE A 101 -17.76 6.68 -2.26
N SER A 102 -18.18 5.44 -2.43
CA SER A 102 -19.36 4.89 -1.75
C SER A 102 -19.05 3.80 -0.73
N GLN A 103 -17.95 3.05 -0.90
CA GLN A 103 -17.62 1.94 -0.01
C GLN A 103 -16.76 2.39 1.18
N PRO A 104 -17.03 1.85 2.38
CA PRO A 104 -16.15 2.07 3.52
C PRO A 104 -14.88 1.23 3.41
N GLY A 105 -13.80 1.65 4.09
CA GLY A 105 -12.56 0.89 4.18
C GLY A 105 -11.75 0.85 2.89
N VAL A 106 -11.96 1.79 1.98
CA VAL A 106 -11.14 1.95 0.77
C VAL A 106 -9.85 2.71 1.06
N VAL A 107 -8.84 2.43 0.24
CA VAL A 107 -7.53 3.10 0.30
C VAL A 107 -7.61 4.43 -0.43
N ASP A 108 -7.27 5.53 0.24
CA ASP A 108 -7.10 6.87 -0.33
C ASP A 108 -8.23 7.31 -1.30
N PRO A 109 -9.44 7.55 -0.80
CA PRO A 109 -10.56 7.99 -1.64
C PRO A 109 -10.53 9.47 -2.00
N ALA A 110 -9.61 10.27 -1.44
CA ALA A 110 -9.66 11.73 -1.50
C ALA A 110 -9.66 12.29 -2.93
N GLY A 111 -8.82 11.78 -3.80
CA GLY A 111 -8.79 12.21 -5.21
C GLY A 111 -10.04 11.82 -5.98
N TYR A 112 -10.59 10.64 -5.71
CA TYR A 112 -11.86 10.20 -6.30
C TYR A 112 -13.05 11.05 -5.84
N ALA A 113 -13.04 11.53 -4.61
CA ALA A 113 -14.07 12.42 -4.08
C ALA A 113 -14.13 13.79 -4.77
N LEU A 114 -13.06 14.20 -5.44
CA LEU A 114 -13.01 15.42 -6.24
C LEU A 114 -13.59 15.25 -7.66
N ILE A 115 -13.82 14.03 -8.11
CA ILE A 115 -14.40 13.75 -9.41
C ILE A 115 -15.90 14.10 -9.37
N ASP A 116 -16.35 14.87 -10.38
CA ASP A 116 -17.74 15.21 -10.59
C ASP A 116 -18.43 14.21 -11.52
N ASN A 117 -17.74 13.80 -12.60
CA ASN A 117 -18.27 12.86 -13.57
C ASN A 117 -17.18 12.07 -14.28
N VAL A 118 -17.51 10.83 -14.65
CA VAL A 118 -16.74 9.97 -15.54
C VAL A 118 -17.62 9.61 -16.73
N ALA A 119 -17.37 10.23 -17.88
CA ALA A 119 -18.15 10.06 -19.09
C ALA A 119 -17.42 9.19 -20.12
N SER A 120 -18.20 8.39 -20.84
CA SER A 120 -17.75 7.51 -21.90
C SER A 120 -17.99 8.12 -23.26
N ALA A 121 -17.03 7.97 -24.16
CA ALA A 121 -17.15 8.29 -25.56
C ALA A 121 -16.40 7.26 -26.43
N GLY A 122 -16.54 7.35 -27.77
CA GLY A 122 -15.77 6.50 -28.67
C GLY A 122 -15.96 5.00 -28.43
N GLY A 123 -17.18 4.54 -28.19
CA GLY A 123 -17.46 3.13 -27.93
C GLY A 123 -16.85 2.60 -26.62
N GLY A 124 -16.68 3.48 -25.62
CA GLY A 124 -16.09 3.13 -24.34
C GLY A 124 -14.56 3.24 -24.28
N LYS A 125 -13.90 3.63 -25.36
CA LYS A 125 -12.44 3.74 -25.44
C LYS A 125 -11.91 5.15 -25.19
N THR A 126 -12.79 6.11 -24.99
CA THR A 126 -12.45 7.46 -24.52
C THR A 126 -13.15 7.70 -23.19
N VAL A 127 -12.39 8.11 -22.18
CA VAL A 127 -12.87 8.38 -20.82
C VAL A 127 -12.61 9.84 -20.50
N ASN A 128 -13.66 10.60 -20.26
CA ASN A 128 -13.58 12.00 -19.85
C ASN A 128 -13.88 12.09 -18.34
N VAL A 129 -12.89 12.46 -17.56
CA VAL A 129 -13.00 12.61 -16.10
C VAL A 129 -13.02 14.08 -15.77
N THR A 130 -14.17 14.57 -15.31
CA THR A 130 -14.35 15.97 -14.91
C THR A 130 -14.28 16.08 -13.39
N PHE A 131 -13.53 17.06 -12.89
CA PHE A 131 -13.30 17.31 -11.48
C PHE A 131 -14.00 18.59 -11.02
N ARG A 132 -14.40 18.63 -9.75
CA ARG A 132 -14.97 19.83 -9.09
C ARG A 132 -13.92 20.91 -8.84
N ALA A 133 -12.64 20.50 -8.74
CA ALA A 133 -11.49 21.39 -8.59
C ALA A 133 -10.27 20.77 -9.28
N PRO A 134 -9.27 21.57 -9.69
CA PRO A 134 -8.03 21.04 -10.24
C PRO A 134 -7.36 20.03 -9.29
N TYR A 135 -6.95 18.89 -9.83
CA TYR A 135 -6.27 17.83 -9.07
C TYR A 135 -4.93 17.47 -9.73
N PRO A 136 -3.80 18.01 -9.24
CA PRO A 136 -2.49 17.82 -9.86
C PRO A 136 -2.01 16.36 -9.90
N HIS A 137 -2.49 15.52 -8.96
CA HIS A 137 -2.09 14.11 -8.86
C HIS A 137 -3.02 13.15 -9.61
N TRP A 138 -3.75 13.62 -10.60
CA TRP A 138 -4.72 12.83 -11.38
C TRP A 138 -4.11 11.55 -12.00
N GLN A 139 -2.82 11.52 -12.30
CA GLN A 139 -2.12 10.35 -12.83
C GLN A 139 -2.05 9.18 -11.84
N ARG A 140 -2.30 9.43 -10.55
CA ARG A 140 -2.35 8.39 -9.51
C ARG A 140 -3.71 7.73 -9.38
N LEU A 141 -4.75 8.27 -10.03
CA LEU A 141 -6.09 7.72 -10.02
C LEU A 141 -6.23 6.59 -11.04
N PHE A 142 -7.22 5.74 -10.81
CA PHE A 142 -7.56 4.61 -11.69
C PHE A 142 -6.46 3.55 -11.84
N THR A 143 -5.49 3.52 -10.95
CA THR A 143 -4.53 2.41 -10.85
C THR A 143 -5.30 1.12 -10.54
N ASP A 144 -4.83 0.00 -11.09
CA ASP A 144 -5.42 -1.32 -10.84
C ASP A 144 -6.94 -1.35 -11.10
N LEU A 145 -7.35 -1.02 -12.33
CA LEU A 145 -8.74 -1.11 -12.75
C LEU A 145 -9.30 -2.50 -12.53
N LEU A 146 -10.57 -2.56 -12.12
CA LEU A 146 -11.27 -3.80 -11.83
C LEU A 146 -12.22 -4.19 -12.97
N PRO A 147 -12.48 -5.51 -13.19
CA PRO A 147 -13.39 -5.99 -14.22
C PRO A 147 -14.84 -5.70 -13.84
N SER A 148 -15.32 -4.51 -14.18
CA SER A 148 -16.66 -4.03 -13.83
C SER A 148 -17.78 -4.95 -14.31
N HIS A 149 -17.63 -5.51 -15.50
CA HIS A 149 -18.60 -6.43 -16.11
C HIS A 149 -18.85 -7.70 -15.29
N LEU A 150 -17.90 -8.11 -14.45
CA LEU A 150 -18.05 -9.27 -13.56
C LEU A 150 -18.47 -8.87 -12.14
N LEU A 151 -18.01 -7.69 -11.66
CA LEU A 151 -18.16 -7.32 -10.26
C LEU A 151 -19.46 -6.56 -9.96
N LYS A 152 -19.95 -5.74 -10.90
CA LYS A 152 -21.07 -4.84 -10.63
C LYS A 152 -22.37 -5.55 -10.24
N ASP A 153 -22.62 -6.73 -10.79
CA ASP A 153 -23.84 -7.51 -10.57
C ASP A 153 -23.60 -8.80 -9.79
N SER A 154 -22.36 -9.00 -9.27
CA SER A 154 -22.04 -10.21 -8.51
C SER A 154 -22.30 -10.02 -7.01
N PRO A 155 -22.69 -11.10 -6.30
CA PRO A 155 -22.77 -11.05 -4.85
C PRO A 155 -21.42 -10.67 -4.23
N GLY A 156 -21.44 -9.71 -3.29
CA GLY A 156 -20.23 -9.20 -2.67
C GLY A 156 -19.42 -8.22 -3.53
N GLY A 157 -19.50 -8.29 -4.84
CA GLY A 157 -18.92 -7.35 -5.81
C GLY A 157 -17.55 -6.81 -5.42
N PHE A 158 -17.47 -5.50 -5.20
CA PHE A 158 -16.24 -4.81 -4.81
C PHE A 158 -15.70 -5.24 -3.44
N THR A 159 -16.57 -5.55 -2.48
CA THR A 159 -16.16 -5.79 -1.08
C THR A 159 -15.58 -7.17 -0.84
N THR A 160 -16.15 -8.20 -1.46
CA THR A 160 -15.74 -9.61 -1.24
C THR A 160 -15.52 -10.40 -2.52
N GLY A 161 -15.87 -9.84 -3.68
CA GLY A 161 -15.77 -10.56 -4.98
C GLY A 161 -14.35 -10.93 -5.39
N LEU A 162 -13.34 -10.28 -4.80
CA LEU A 162 -11.91 -10.53 -5.07
C LEU A 162 -11.17 -11.14 -3.85
N THR A 163 -11.88 -11.73 -2.90
CA THR A 163 -11.25 -12.30 -1.69
C THR A 163 -10.38 -13.52 -2.03
N ASP A 164 -10.86 -14.38 -2.90
CA ASP A 164 -10.19 -15.66 -3.18
C ASP A 164 -9.61 -15.75 -4.60
N ASN A 165 -9.91 -14.82 -5.47
CA ASN A 165 -9.43 -14.83 -6.85
C ASN A 165 -9.63 -13.45 -7.50
N VAL A 166 -8.85 -13.20 -8.57
CA VAL A 166 -9.15 -12.20 -9.61
C VAL A 166 -9.52 -12.99 -10.88
N PRO A 167 -10.82 -13.07 -11.24
CA PRO A 167 -11.32 -14.07 -12.18
C PRO A 167 -10.85 -13.85 -13.61
N VAL A 168 -10.48 -12.63 -13.97
CA VAL A 168 -9.96 -12.25 -15.29
C VAL A 168 -8.81 -11.27 -15.15
N SER A 169 -7.97 -11.21 -16.17
CA SER A 169 -6.81 -10.34 -16.23
C SER A 169 -6.86 -9.47 -17.48
N ALA A 170 -6.37 -8.27 -17.38
CA ALA A 170 -6.05 -7.42 -18.52
C ALA A 170 -4.57 -6.98 -18.48
N ASN A 171 -3.71 -7.89 -18.04
CA ASN A 171 -2.27 -7.73 -17.99
C ASN A 171 -1.56 -9.04 -18.39
N ARG A 172 -0.25 -9.09 -18.24
CA ARG A 172 0.62 -10.18 -18.74
C ARG A 172 0.41 -11.53 -18.07
N PHE A 173 -0.11 -11.55 -16.83
CA PHE A 173 -0.37 -12.78 -16.08
C PHE A 173 -1.82 -12.80 -15.60
N LYS A 174 -2.32 -13.98 -15.29
CA LYS A 174 -3.60 -14.22 -14.62
C LYS A 174 -3.38 -15.20 -13.47
N ILE A 175 -4.24 -15.19 -12.47
CA ILE A 175 -4.22 -16.19 -11.40
C ILE A 175 -4.69 -17.53 -11.99
N ASP A 176 -3.86 -18.55 -11.86
CA ASP A 176 -4.21 -19.94 -12.17
C ASP A 176 -4.79 -20.62 -10.93
N SER A 177 -4.09 -20.56 -9.82
CA SER A 177 -4.53 -21.20 -8.58
C SER A 177 -4.04 -20.45 -7.32
N LEU A 178 -4.83 -20.62 -6.25
CA LEU A 178 -4.53 -20.17 -4.90
C LEU A 178 -4.60 -21.37 -3.96
N ASP A 179 -3.50 -21.70 -3.31
CA ASP A 179 -3.44 -22.72 -2.26
C ASP A 179 -3.11 -22.06 -0.90
N LYS A 180 -4.16 -21.79 -0.12
CA LYS A 180 -4.02 -21.18 1.22
C LYS A 180 -3.36 -22.14 2.23
N GLY A 181 -3.45 -23.44 2.00
CA GLY A 181 -2.83 -24.45 2.88
C GLY A 181 -1.31 -24.50 2.73
N ARG A 182 -0.82 -24.18 1.53
CA ARG A 182 0.60 -24.14 1.21
C ARG A 182 1.17 -22.73 1.16
N ASP A 183 0.34 -21.71 1.37
CA ASP A 183 0.69 -20.29 1.19
C ASP A 183 1.29 -20.02 -0.21
N GLU A 184 0.59 -20.44 -1.26
CA GLU A 184 1.03 -20.33 -2.64
C GLU A 184 -0.01 -19.66 -3.54
N ILE A 185 0.46 -18.78 -4.43
CA ILE A 185 -0.32 -18.20 -5.53
C ILE A 185 0.43 -18.52 -6.83
N LEU A 186 -0.19 -19.26 -7.71
CA LEU A 186 0.34 -19.53 -9.05
C LEU A 186 -0.28 -18.56 -10.04
N LEU A 187 0.57 -17.82 -10.71
CA LEU A 187 0.22 -16.97 -11.83
C LEU A 187 0.73 -17.63 -13.11
N GLU A 188 -0.11 -17.73 -14.13
CA GLU A 188 0.29 -18.17 -15.48
C GLU A 188 0.24 -17.01 -16.46
N ARG A 189 1.00 -17.10 -17.54
CA ARG A 189 0.99 -16.11 -18.61
C ARG A 189 -0.41 -15.98 -19.21
N ASN A 190 -0.84 -14.74 -19.41
CA ASN A 190 -2.08 -14.44 -20.11
C ASN A 190 -1.83 -14.38 -21.62
N ASP A 191 -2.10 -15.48 -22.33
CA ASP A 191 -1.90 -15.56 -23.78
C ASP A 191 -2.88 -14.67 -24.58
N ARG A 192 -3.88 -14.08 -23.92
CA ARG A 192 -4.76 -13.07 -24.52
C ARG A 192 -4.30 -11.64 -24.32
N PHE A 193 -3.16 -11.45 -23.65
CA PHE A 193 -2.59 -10.12 -23.55
C PHE A 193 -2.15 -9.63 -24.93
N TRP A 194 -2.62 -8.48 -25.33
CA TRP A 194 -2.45 -7.92 -26.67
C TRP A 194 -1.09 -7.23 -26.91
N GLY A 195 -0.35 -6.97 -25.86
CA GLY A 195 0.98 -6.37 -25.91
C GLY A 195 2.09 -7.40 -25.99
N GLU A 196 3.31 -6.98 -25.67
CA GLU A 196 4.45 -7.86 -25.60
C GLU A 196 4.24 -8.95 -24.52
N PRO A 197 4.32 -10.23 -24.87
CA PRO A 197 4.09 -11.31 -23.93
C PRO A 197 5.13 -11.35 -22.82
N ALA A 198 4.75 -11.87 -21.67
CA ALA A 198 5.69 -12.11 -20.58
C ALA A 198 6.75 -13.14 -20.98
N LEU A 199 7.98 -12.96 -20.52
CA LEU A 199 9.07 -13.91 -20.74
C LEU A 199 8.88 -15.19 -19.94
N ALA A 200 8.38 -15.10 -18.72
CA ALA A 200 8.08 -16.25 -17.89
C ALA A 200 6.74 -16.88 -18.28
N ASP A 201 6.66 -18.20 -18.24
CA ASP A 201 5.41 -18.93 -18.46
C ASP A 201 4.53 -18.89 -17.23
N SER A 202 5.15 -18.92 -16.04
CA SER A 202 4.44 -18.79 -14.76
C SER A 202 5.31 -18.13 -13.69
N ILE A 203 4.63 -17.57 -12.69
CA ILE A 203 5.21 -17.05 -11.46
C ILE A 203 4.50 -17.69 -10.29
N LEU A 204 5.26 -18.39 -9.44
CA LEU A 204 4.78 -18.91 -8.17
C LEU A 204 5.20 -17.97 -7.05
N LEU A 205 4.25 -17.29 -6.42
CA LEU A 205 4.46 -16.58 -5.17
C LEU A 205 4.28 -17.58 -4.04
N ARG A 206 5.29 -17.77 -3.20
CA ARG A 206 5.27 -18.75 -2.12
C ARG A 206 5.85 -18.14 -0.85
N ARG A 207 5.25 -18.43 0.29
CA ARG A 207 5.80 -18.01 1.58
C ARG A 207 7.22 -18.54 1.78
N GLY A 208 8.15 -17.65 2.08
CA GLY A 208 9.57 -17.98 2.28
C GLY A 208 9.88 -18.63 3.63
N GLY A 209 8.97 -18.51 4.60
CA GLY A 209 9.13 -19.08 5.93
C GLY A 209 10.11 -18.30 6.82
N THR A 210 10.85 -19.00 7.65
CA THR A 210 11.89 -18.40 8.51
C THR A 210 13.09 -17.92 7.67
N PRO A 211 13.94 -17.01 8.20
CA PRO A 211 15.16 -16.60 7.50
C PRO A 211 16.05 -17.77 7.06
N ALA A 212 16.13 -18.84 7.86
CA ALA A 212 16.89 -20.03 7.51
C ALA A 212 16.26 -20.80 6.33
N GLN A 213 14.95 -21.02 6.37
CA GLN A 213 14.20 -21.65 5.28
C GLN A 213 14.32 -20.85 3.98
N LEU A 214 14.22 -19.53 4.07
CA LEU A 214 14.40 -18.64 2.92
C LEU A 214 15.82 -18.75 2.34
N ALA A 215 16.85 -18.74 3.19
CA ALA A 215 18.23 -18.90 2.76
C ALA A 215 18.46 -20.27 2.09
N ASP A 216 17.89 -21.33 2.63
CA ASP A 216 17.99 -22.68 2.06
C ASP A 216 17.29 -22.76 0.69
N SER A 217 16.11 -22.16 0.56
CA SER A 217 15.35 -22.13 -0.70
C SER A 217 16.12 -21.37 -1.82
N LEU A 218 16.78 -20.27 -1.49
CA LEU A 218 17.62 -19.54 -2.45
C LEU A 218 18.92 -20.31 -2.78
N ARG A 219 19.52 -20.98 -1.79
CA ARG A 219 20.75 -21.76 -1.97
C ARG A 219 20.50 -22.99 -2.85
N SER A 220 19.39 -23.68 -2.65
CA SER A 220 18.97 -24.84 -3.44
C SER A 220 18.43 -24.45 -4.82
N LYS A 221 18.12 -23.16 -5.03
CA LYS A 221 17.45 -22.61 -6.23
C LYS A 221 15.98 -23.04 -6.35
N ASP A 222 15.36 -23.49 -5.26
CA ASP A 222 13.90 -23.72 -5.20
C ASP A 222 13.13 -22.40 -5.33
N ALA A 223 13.73 -21.29 -4.90
CA ALA A 223 13.30 -19.94 -5.25
C ALA A 223 14.43 -19.20 -5.98
N GLN A 224 14.08 -18.44 -7.01
CA GLN A 224 15.02 -17.63 -7.79
C GLN A 224 15.05 -16.18 -7.34
N LEU A 225 13.97 -15.73 -6.71
CA LEU A 225 13.80 -14.38 -6.20
C LEU A 225 13.17 -14.42 -4.81
N ALA A 226 13.51 -13.45 -3.98
CA ALA A 226 12.81 -13.20 -2.72
C ALA A 226 12.48 -11.72 -2.59
N GLN A 227 11.25 -11.41 -2.21
CA GLN A 227 10.79 -10.08 -1.84
C GLN A 227 10.21 -10.15 -0.44
N VAL A 228 11.04 -9.83 0.54
CA VAL A 228 10.71 -10.00 1.95
C VAL A 228 11.12 -8.77 2.76
N ARG A 229 10.47 -8.57 3.89
CA ARG A 229 10.93 -7.62 4.90
C ARG A 229 12.15 -8.21 5.60
N ALA A 230 13.32 -7.68 5.29
CA ALA A 230 14.57 -8.15 5.89
C ALA A 230 14.99 -7.24 7.04
N ARG A 231 15.34 -7.85 8.16
CA ARG A 231 16.15 -7.23 9.21
C ARG A 231 17.64 -7.45 8.87
N SER A 232 18.51 -6.68 9.49
CA SER A 232 19.97 -6.76 9.25
C SER A 232 20.55 -8.17 9.31
N ALA A 233 20.06 -9.00 10.22
CA ALA A 233 20.50 -10.40 10.33
C ALA A 233 20.07 -11.24 9.11
N THR A 234 18.85 -11.06 8.62
CA THR A 234 18.36 -11.74 7.42
C THR A 234 19.13 -11.29 6.17
N GLU A 235 19.34 -9.97 6.03
CA GLU A 235 20.14 -9.42 4.93
C GLU A 235 21.57 -9.98 4.92
N ALA A 236 22.25 -10.00 6.07
CA ALA A 236 23.59 -10.56 6.20
C ALA A 236 23.62 -12.06 5.83
N GLN A 237 22.62 -12.82 6.26
CA GLN A 237 22.50 -14.24 5.93
C GLN A 237 22.29 -14.49 4.43
N LEU A 238 21.44 -13.70 3.77
CA LEU A 238 21.18 -13.83 2.34
C LEU A 238 22.37 -13.36 1.50
N SER A 239 23.02 -12.27 1.88
CA SER A 239 24.20 -11.72 1.20
C SER A 239 25.41 -12.66 1.26
N ALA A 240 25.47 -13.54 2.26
CA ALA A 240 26.52 -14.54 2.39
C ALA A 240 26.36 -15.73 1.43
N ILE A 241 25.24 -15.86 0.73
CA ILE A 241 25.01 -16.97 -0.20
C ILE A 241 25.72 -16.66 -1.54
N PRO A 242 26.64 -17.51 -2.02
CA PRO A 242 27.33 -17.29 -3.28
C PRO A 242 26.34 -17.14 -4.45
N GLY A 243 26.49 -16.07 -5.24
CA GLY A 243 25.65 -15.80 -6.41
C GLY A 243 24.31 -15.14 -6.14
N VAL A 244 23.94 -14.94 -4.87
CA VAL A 244 22.78 -14.13 -4.51
C VAL A 244 23.16 -12.67 -4.47
N ARG A 245 22.35 -11.83 -5.10
CA ARG A 245 22.44 -10.37 -5.01
C ARG A 245 21.31 -9.88 -4.10
N THR A 246 21.65 -9.01 -3.18
CA THR A 246 20.68 -8.35 -2.29
C THR A 246 20.59 -6.87 -2.64
N ASP A 247 19.39 -6.32 -2.60
CA ASP A 247 19.12 -4.89 -2.76
C ASP A 247 18.09 -4.47 -1.70
N MET A 248 18.47 -3.54 -0.84
CA MET A 248 17.60 -3.00 0.20
C MET A 248 16.88 -1.77 -0.35
N ARG A 249 15.55 -1.85 -0.39
CA ARG A 249 14.70 -0.74 -0.81
C ARG A 249 13.86 -0.23 0.35
N PHE A 250 13.97 1.07 0.61
CA PHE A 250 13.03 1.73 1.50
C PHE A 250 11.67 1.80 0.83
N GLN A 251 10.65 1.41 1.57
CA GLN A 251 9.28 1.54 1.09
C GLN A 251 8.72 2.91 1.50
N PRO A 252 7.87 3.54 0.67
CA PRO A 252 7.18 4.77 1.03
C PRO A 252 6.04 4.47 2.03
N ARG A 253 6.40 3.88 3.15
CA ARG A 253 5.49 3.50 4.23
C ARG A 253 5.93 4.15 5.52
N VAL A 254 4.96 4.62 6.28
CA VAL A 254 5.16 5.15 7.63
C VAL A 254 4.30 4.32 8.59
N LEU A 255 4.87 3.94 9.71
CA LEU A 255 4.11 3.40 10.84
C LEU A 255 3.82 4.58 11.78
N ASP A 256 2.54 4.91 11.89
CA ASP A 256 2.07 6.04 12.68
C ASP A 256 1.51 5.59 14.02
N PHE A 257 1.80 6.38 15.05
CA PHE A 257 1.13 6.32 16.34
C PHE A 257 0.05 7.42 16.38
N THR A 258 -1.20 7.01 16.21
CA THR A 258 -2.32 7.96 16.11
C THR A 258 -3.11 8.02 17.40
N LEU A 259 -3.28 9.22 17.96
CA LEU A 259 -4.12 9.46 19.13
C LEU A 259 -5.56 9.77 18.71
N ASN A 260 -6.53 9.07 19.32
CA ASN A 260 -7.94 9.36 19.11
C ASN A 260 -8.35 10.62 19.87
N GLY A 261 -8.36 11.77 19.19
CA GLY A 261 -8.76 13.06 19.77
C GLY A 261 -10.23 13.16 20.21
N ARG A 262 -11.05 12.13 19.98
CA ARG A 262 -12.43 12.04 20.49
C ARG A 262 -12.52 11.28 21.82
N ALA A 263 -11.46 10.59 22.23
CA ALA A 263 -11.41 9.95 23.55
C ALA A 263 -11.40 11.03 24.65
N PRO A 264 -12.17 10.87 25.72
CA PRO A 264 -12.35 11.92 26.74
C PRO A 264 -11.05 12.48 27.32
N LEU A 265 -10.05 11.62 27.56
CA LEU A 265 -8.74 12.01 28.07
C LEU A 265 -7.85 12.69 27.00
N LEU A 266 -8.15 12.53 25.73
CA LEU A 266 -7.33 12.99 24.60
C LEU A 266 -7.97 14.13 23.79
N THR A 267 -9.04 14.73 24.28
CA THR A 267 -9.71 15.89 23.63
C THR A 267 -8.84 17.14 23.64
N ASP A 268 -8.07 17.34 24.72
CA ASP A 268 -7.16 18.46 24.87
C ASP A 268 -5.87 18.26 24.05
N PRO A 269 -5.51 19.17 23.13
CA PRO A 269 -4.26 19.11 22.39
C PRO A 269 -3.00 19.11 23.27
N ALA A 270 -3.03 19.79 24.42
CA ALA A 270 -1.91 19.82 25.34
C ALA A 270 -1.65 18.44 25.96
N VAL A 271 -2.73 17.73 26.30
CA VAL A 271 -2.64 16.34 26.79
C VAL A 271 -2.06 15.43 25.70
N ARG A 272 -2.54 15.53 24.47
CA ARG A 272 -1.97 14.75 23.37
C ARG A 272 -0.48 15.01 23.16
N ARG A 273 -0.05 16.28 23.22
CA ARG A 273 1.37 16.64 23.16
C ARG A 273 2.16 16.06 24.32
N GLY A 274 1.59 16.09 25.53
CA GLY A 274 2.18 15.47 26.71
C GLY A 274 2.36 13.95 26.53
N VAL A 275 1.32 13.25 26.12
CA VAL A 275 1.37 11.80 25.88
C VAL A 275 2.43 11.46 24.83
N ILE A 276 2.44 12.12 23.68
CA ILE A 276 3.45 11.89 22.62
C ILE A 276 4.86 12.22 23.14
N GLY A 277 5.01 13.25 23.97
CA GLY A 277 6.29 13.64 24.56
C GLY A 277 6.90 12.63 25.53
N LEU A 278 6.09 11.67 26.02
CA LEU A 278 6.57 10.56 26.84
C LEU A 278 7.09 9.37 26.01
N ILE A 279 6.76 9.34 24.73
CA ILE A 279 7.15 8.26 23.80
C ILE A 279 8.51 8.60 23.19
N ASP A 280 9.41 7.61 23.19
CA ASP A 280 10.71 7.75 22.52
C ASP A 280 10.60 7.26 21.07
N PRO A 281 10.54 8.13 20.06
CA PRO A 281 10.39 7.75 18.66
C PRO A 281 11.63 7.01 18.13
N MET A 282 12.82 7.23 18.68
CA MET A 282 14.04 6.51 18.26
C MET A 282 14.02 5.06 18.75
N LEU A 283 13.54 4.84 19.98
CA LEU A 283 13.34 3.49 20.50
C LEU A 283 12.32 2.73 19.66
N LEU A 284 11.18 3.35 19.33
CA LEU A 284 10.16 2.73 18.49
C LEU A 284 10.66 2.45 17.08
N ALA A 285 11.41 3.36 16.47
CA ALA A 285 12.03 3.15 15.16
C ALA A 285 13.00 1.96 15.18
N THR A 286 13.79 1.83 16.25
CA THR A 286 14.72 0.69 16.44
C THR A 286 13.98 -0.64 16.58
N VAL A 287 12.87 -0.65 17.32
CA VAL A 287 12.01 -1.84 17.46
C VAL A 287 11.36 -2.21 16.13
N ALA A 288 10.88 -1.21 15.37
CA ALA A 288 10.22 -1.42 14.10
C ALA A 288 11.15 -1.95 13.01
N ALA A 289 12.34 -1.38 12.87
CA ALA A 289 13.24 -1.65 11.76
C ALA A 289 14.49 -2.47 12.14
N GLY A 290 14.71 -2.72 13.44
CA GLY A 290 15.92 -3.34 13.95
C GLY A 290 17.09 -2.34 14.06
N SER A 291 18.25 -2.82 14.48
CA SER A 291 19.46 -1.99 14.56
C SER A 291 20.09 -1.80 13.19
N GLY A 292 20.11 -0.58 12.67
CA GLY A 292 20.76 -0.25 11.42
C GLY A 292 20.72 1.23 11.10
N SER A 293 21.56 1.68 10.16
CA SER A 293 21.66 3.08 9.72
C SER A 293 20.41 3.63 9.02
N ALA A 294 19.43 2.77 8.78
CA ALA A 294 18.19 3.07 8.07
C ALA A 294 17.03 3.49 8.98
N ASN A 295 17.26 3.50 10.31
CA ASN A 295 16.20 3.80 11.27
C ASN A 295 16.13 5.30 11.49
N PHE A 296 15.21 5.97 10.83
CA PHE A 296 14.88 7.33 11.21
C PHE A 296 13.38 7.47 11.43
N PRO A 297 12.98 8.16 12.50
CA PRO A 297 11.60 8.47 12.70
C PRO A 297 11.14 9.38 11.55
N ALA A 298 10.01 9.05 10.94
CA ALA A 298 9.35 9.96 10.03
C ALA A 298 8.87 11.18 10.82
N ARG A 299 9.28 12.38 10.38
CA ARG A 299 8.92 13.64 11.02
C ARG A 299 8.02 14.48 10.11
N ALA A 300 7.17 13.81 9.34
CA ALA A 300 6.13 14.42 8.54
C ALA A 300 4.87 13.56 8.62
N GLN A 301 3.71 14.19 8.56
CA GLN A 301 2.44 13.50 8.69
C GLN A 301 2.03 12.74 7.41
N LEU A 302 2.41 13.26 6.24
CA LEU A 302 1.94 12.75 4.95
C LEU A 302 3.04 12.10 4.11
N SER A 303 4.28 12.55 4.25
CA SER A 303 5.39 12.09 3.42
C SER A 303 6.31 11.18 4.19
N SER A 304 6.68 10.04 3.61
CA SER A 304 7.72 9.17 4.17
C SER A 304 9.11 9.76 3.91
N PRO A 305 10.13 9.40 4.72
CA PRO A 305 11.50 9.84 4.46
C PRO A 305 12.08 9.44 3.10
N SER A 306 11.50 8.44 2.45
CA SER A 306 11.87 8.02 1.10
C SER A 306 11.13 8.79 -0.01
N ASP A 307 10.23 9.69 0.35
CA ASP A 307 9.51 10.52 -0.63
C ASP A 307 10.39 11.71 -1.06
N ARG A 308 10.42 11.99 -2.34
CA ARG A 308 11.09 13.16 -2.93
C ARG A 308 10.68 14.49 -2.28
N TRP A 309 9.43 14.60 -1.86
CA TRP A 309 8.87 15.82 -1.26
C TRP A 309 8.91 15.79 0.26
N TYR A 310 9.63 14.84 0.86
CA TYR A 310 9.77 14.76 2.29
C TYR A 310 10.37 16.03 2.86
N SER A 311 9.69 16.57 3.87
CA SER A 311 10.17 17.65 4.71
C SER A 311 9.79 17.35 6.16
N PRO A 312 10.71 17.47 7.11
CA PRO A 312 10.44 17.20 8.52
C PRO A 312 9.62 18.34 9.15
N THR A 313 8.31 18.32 8.94
CA THR A 313 7.38 19.37 9.41
C THR A 313 6.86 19.12 10.82
N ALA A 314 7.06 17.93 11.40
CA ALA A 314 6.67 17.65 12.77
C ALA A 314 7.48 18.48 13.77
N PRO A 315 6.85 18.99 14.85
CA PRO A 315 7.56 19.67 15.92
C PRO A 315 8.66 18.79 16.51
N ALA A 316 9.69 19.40 17.04
CA ALA A 316 10.72 18.66 17.78
C ALA A 316 10.07 17.94 18.99
N PRO A 317 10.54 16.73 19.35
CA PRO A 317 10.12 16.07 20.58
C PRO A 317 10.38 16.99 21.78
N ILE A 318 9.38 17.11 22.65
CA ILE A 318 9.49 18.03 23.82
C ILE A 318 10.25 17.39 24.99
N GLY A 319 10.39 16.07 24.99
CA GLY A 319 11.03 15.32 26.07
C GLY A 319 10.13 15.09 27.28
N ARG A 320 10.57 14.20 28.16
CA ARG A 320 9.78 13.74 29.31
C ARG A 320 9.43 14.87 30.30
N GLU A 321 10.37 15.75 30.61
CA GLU A 321 10.18 16.81 31.58
C GLU A 321 9.08 17.80 31.13
N ALA A 322 9.17 18.29 29.90
CA ALA A 322 8.17 19.18 29.34
C ALA A 322 6.81 18.48 29.14
N ALA A 323 6.83 17.19 28.79
CA ALA A 323 5.62 16.39 28.69
C ALA A 323 4.90 16.27 30.03
N MET A 324 5.62 15.97 31.10
CA MET A 324 5.06 15.89 32.45
C MET A 324 4.53 17.25 32.95
N THR A 325 5.19 18.35 32.59
CA THR A 325 4.71 19.72 32.89
C THR A 325 3.35 19.97 32.20
N LEU A 326 3.24 19.68 30.89
CA LEU A 326 1.97 19.83 30.17
C LEU A 326 0.84 18.98 30.76
N LEU A 327 1.15 17.74 31.13
CA LEU A 327 0.16 16.86 31.74
C LEU A 327 -0.24 17.37 33.13
N GLY A 328 0.71 17.89 33.93
CA GLY A 328 0.44 18.49 35.22
C GLY A 328 -0.49 19.70 35.11
N GLU A 329 -0.24 20.61 34.15
CA GLU A 329 -1.09 21.76 33.85
C GLU A 329 -2.52 21.32 33.44
N ALA A 330 -2.66 20.16 32.82
CA ALA A 330 -3.94 19.58 32.47
C ALA A 330 -4.62 18.78 33.60
N GLY A 331 -4.03 18.82 34.82
CA GLY A 331 -4.60 18.17 36.02
C GLY A 331 -4.20 16.72 36.22
N PHE A 332 -3.17 16.22 35.51
CA PHE A 332 -2.63 14.90 35.75
C PHE A 332 -1.56 14.93 36.83
N VAL A 333 -1.55 13.96 37.71
CA VAL A 333 -0.62 13.84 38.83
C VAL A 333 0.06 12.46 38.78
N LEU A 334 1.35 12.43 39.01
CA LEU A 334 2.08 11.17 39.15
C LEU A 334 1.92 10.67 40.61
N SER A 335 1.35 9.49 40.78
CA SER A 335 1.21 8.86 42.10
C SER A 335 2.57 8.42 42.65
N VAL A 336 2.60 8.06 43.93
CA VAL A 336 3.84 7.53 44.58
C VAL A 336 4.33 6.23 43.95
N ASP A 337 3.44 5.48 43.34
CA ASP A 337 3.75 4.24 42.62
C ASP A 337 4.15 4.47 41.16
N GLY A 338 4.25 5.73 40.73
CA GLY A 338 4.68 6.08 39.37
C GLY A 338 3.58 5.96 38.31
N VAL A 339 2.31 5.85 38.73
CA VAL A 339 1.14 5.81 37.84
C VAL A 339 0.59 7.21 37.64
N LEU A 340 0.27 7.58 36.42
CA LEU A 340 -0.38 8.84 36.11
C LEU A 340 -1.86 8.76 36.48
N GLU A 341 -2.33 9.73 37.26
CA GLU A 341 -3.73 9.81 37.72
C GLU A 341 -4.36 11.13 37.30
N LYS A 342 -5.65 11.12 37.05
CA LYS A 342 -6.47 12.32 36.92
C LYS A 342 -7.70 12.19 37.79
N ASP A 343 -7.96 13.21 38.63
CA ASP A 343 -9.06 13.22 39.60
C ASP A 343 -9.06 11.98 40.51
N GLY A 344 -7.87 11.47 40.87
CA GLY A 344 -7.69 10.29 41.72
C GLY A 344 -7.95 8.94 41.03
N VAL A 345 -8.08 8.95 39.72
CA VAL A 345 -8.26 7.73 38.90
C VAL A 345 -7.05 7.51 38.04
N ALA A 346 -6.52 6.28 38.08
CA ALA A 346 -5.40 5.88 37.23
C ALA A 346 -5.75 6.05 35.76
N VAL A 347 -4.79 6.58 34.98
CA VAL A 347 -4.98 6.81 33.55
C VAL A 347 -4.54 5.57 32.80
N GLU A 348 -5.47 5.04 32.01
CA GLU A 348 -5.23 3.89 31.15
C GLU A 348 -5.49 4.25 29.69
N PHE A 349 -4.59 3.86 28.80
CA PHE A 349 -4.76 3.97 27.37
C PHE A 349 -4.69 2.59 26.72
N ALA A 350 -5.64 2.29 25.86
CA ALA A 350 -5.56 1.12 24.99
C ALA A 350 -4.85 1.47 23.68
N ILE A 351 -3.83 0.71 23.33
CA ILE A 351 -3.14 0.82 22.04
C ILE A 351 -3.63 -0.29 21.13
N GLY A 352 -4.32 0.08 20.04
CA GLY A 352 -4.72 -0.86 19.01
C GLY A 352 -3.57 -1.12 18.03
N ALA A 353 -3.31 -2.39 17.74
CA ALA A 353 -2.37 -2.81 16.70
C ALA A 353 -2.98 -3.91 15.83
N VAL A 354 -2.52 -4.03 14.60
CA VAL A 354 -2.98 -5.10 13.69
C VAL A 354 -2.49 -6.45 14.21
N GLU A 355 -3.43 -7.38 14.43
CA GLU A 355 -3.18 -8.68 15.09
C GLU A 355 -2.07 -9.50 14.44
N ASN A 356 -1.99 -9.50 13.12
CA ASN A 356 -1.02 -10.29 12.36
C ASN A 356 0.23 -9.50 11.94
N ASP A 357 0.39 -8.25 12.41
CA ASP A 357 1.59 -7.46 12.18
C ASP A 357 2.52 -7.51 13.41
N ALA A 358 3.48 -8.42 13.37
CA ALA A 358 4.45 -8.59 14.46
C ALA A 358 5.25 -7.30 14.76
N THR A 359 5.49 -6.46 13.75
CA THR A 359 6.18 -5.17 13.92
C THR A 359 5.29 -4.18 14.65
N ALA A 360 4.03 -4.03 14.22
CA ALA A 360 3.08 -3.14 14.88
C ALA A 360 2.84 -3.57 16.34
N LEU A 361 2.70 -4.87 16.60
CA LEU A 361 2.57 -5.40 17.96
C LEU A 361 3.80 -5.12 18.82
N ALA A 362 5.01 -5.33 18.29
CA ALA A 362 6.24 -5.05 19.03
C ALA A 362 6.38 -3.56 19.37
N VAL A 363 6.05 -2.68 18.43
CA VAL A 363 6.04 -1.22 18.64
C VAL A 363 5.00 -0.82 19.68
N ALA A 364 3.78 -1.36 19.58
CA ALA A 364 2.71 -1.07 20.55
C ALA A 364 3.05 -1.52 21.96
N ASN A 365 3.70 -2.69 22.11
CA ASN A 365 4.14 -3.19 23.42
C ASN A 365 5.32 -2.41 24.00
N THR A 366 6.05 -1.66 23.18
CA THR A 366 7.20 -0.85 23.63
C THR A 366 6.79 0.57 23.98
N ALA A 367 5.74 1.08 23.33
CA ALA A 367 5.22 2.43 23.54
C ALA A 367 4.51 2.56 24.89
#